data_c0ec0f25219ea3d60fd1b30b1b3eb13c
#
_entry.id   c0ec0f25219ea3d60fd1b30b1b3eb13c
#
_cell.length_a   1.000
_cell.length_b   1.000
_cell.length_c   1.000
_cell.angle_alpha   90.00
_cell.angle_beta   90.00
_cell.angle_gamma   90.00
#
_symmetry.space_group_name_H-M   'P 1'
#
loop_
_entity.id
_entity.type
_entity.pdbx_description
1 polymer ?
#
loop_
_entity_poly.entity_id
_entity_poly.type
_entity_poly.pdbx_seq_one_letter_code
_entity_poly.pdbx_strand_id
1 'polypeptide(L)'
;MKYDDLIQELNTWEYDEKIYREYYFMKKTPEKVKDFVKSHSDHELEVGWVLNPELLHQNAGEDEFISEKYNVSLVKHPRYLPVFYHEHDFFEIIYVLSGTCTNSFRDSTEKLTAGDLCLLAPNVRHGILAVEDDSIILNILIRRSTFMDIFYNTVRDKTQISGFFVGNLYSREKIRYLLFHTKDDIVIRNYILDMYREQKTSDSFSDRIICSILTLFFVELTRRHGKK
;
A
#
# COMPACT_ATOMS: atom_id res chain seq x y z
N MET A 1 -9.97 -7.95 18.69
CA MET A 1 -8.50 -8.07 18.64
C MET A 1 -7.91 -6.73 19.05
N LYS A 2 -6.94 -6.70 19.95
CA LYS A 2 -6.24 -5.48 20.38
C LYS A 2 -5.28 -5.02 19.27
N TYR A 3 -4.88 -3.74 19.27
CA TYR A 3 -3.93 -3.25 18.26
C TYR A 3 -2.56 -3.95 18.33
N ASP A 4 -2.09 -4.26 19.53
CA ASP A 4 -0.81 -4.98 19.70
C ASP A 4 -0.85 -6.37 19.07
N ASP A 5 -1.97 -7.08 19.18
CA ASP A 5 -2.17 -8.40 18.56
C ASP A 5 -2.13 -8.27 17.01
N LEU A 6 -2.77 -7.21 16.46
CA LEU A 6 -2.74 -6.93 15.02
C LEU A 6 -1.34 -6.61 14.51
N ILE A 7 -0.61 -5.78 15.25
CA ILE A 7 0.76 -5.40 14.89
C ILE A 7 1.68 -6.62 14.96
N GLN A 8 1.52 -7.47 15.97
CA GLN A 8 2.28 -8.72 16.09
C GLN A 8 1.97 -9.67 14.92
N GLU A 9 0.71 -9.79 14.53
CA GLU A 9 0.32 -10.57 13.36
C GLU A 9 0.93 -10.01 12.07
N LEU A 10 0.81 -8.70 11.82
CA LEU A 10 1.40 -8.03 10.68
C LEU A 10 2.92 -8.17 10.61
N ASN A 11 3.58 -8.25 11.78
CA ASN A 11 5.03 -8.45 11.86
C ASN A 11 5.45 -9.91 11.60
N THR A 12 4.51 -10.86 11.63
CA THR A 12 4.81 -12.27 11.33
C THR A 12 5.31 -12.40 9.90
N TRP A 13 6.39 -13.17 9.74
CA TRP A 13 6.96 -13.47 8.43
C TRP A 13 6.09 -14.44 7.66
N GLU A 14 5.68 -14.01 6.48
CA GLU A 14 5.04 -14.90 5.51
C GLU A 14 6.08 -15.78 4.83
N TYR A 15 5.62 -16.85 4.20
CA TYR A 15 6.56 -17.83 3.62
C TYR A 15 7.33 -17.24 2.43
N ASP A 16 6.63 -16.54 1.57
CA ASP A 16 7.20 -15.85 0.41
C ASP A 16 8.22 -14.76 0.79
N GLU A 17 7.96 -13.99 1.86
CA GLU A 17 8.92 -13.02 2.37
C GLU A 17 10.27 -13.64 2.75
N LYS A 18 10.28 -14.90 3.24
CA LYS A 18 11.51 -15.62 3.57
C LYS A 18 12.30 -15.94 2.30
N ILE A 19 11.62 -16.39 1.24
CA ILE A 19 12.22 -16.65 -0.08
C ILE A 19 12.78 -15.36 -0.67
N TYR A 20 12.02 -14.26 -0.63
CA TYR A 20 12.45 -12.95 -1.15
C TYR A 20 13.67 -12.42 -0.39
N ARG A 21 13.70 -12.60 0.94
CA ARG A 21 14.82 -12.20 1.78
C ARG A 21 16.08 -13.00 1.44
N GLU A 22 15.97 -14.31 1.34
CA GLU A 22 17.09 -15.19 0.99
C GLU A 22 17.68 -14.77 -0.37
N TYR A 23 16.84 -14.63 -1.38
CA TYR A 23 17.27 -14.16 -2.69
C TYR A 23 17.92 -12.77 -2.62
N TYR A 24 17.36 -11.83 -1.87
CA TYR A 24 17.89 -10.47 -1.74
C TYR A 24 19.35 -10.44 -1.31
N PHE A 25 19.74 -11.28 -0.36
CA PHE A 25 21.12 -11.34 0.14
C PHE A 25 22.08 -12.12 -0.77
N MET A 26 21.59 -13.01 -1.61
CA MET A 26 22.44 -13.82 -2.48
C MET A 26 22.48 -13.39 -3.94
N LYS A 27 21.56 -12.56 -4.39
CA LYS A 27 21.38 -12.19 -5.81
C LYS A 27 22.62 -11.66 -6.53
N LYS A 28 23.62 -11.18 -5.78
CA LYS A 28 24.91 -10.71 -6.34
C LYS A 28 25.90 -11.83 -6.63
N THR A 29 25.61 -13.06 -6.25
CA THR A 29 26.50 -14.22 -6.39
C THR A 29 25.85 -15.27 -7.29
N PRO A 30 26.21 -15.38 -8.59
CA PRO A 30 25.53 -16.24 -9.55
C PRO A 30 25.48 -17.73 -9.16
N GLU A 31 26.54 -18.25 -8.52
CA GLU A 31 26.58 -19.63 -8.05
C GLU A 31 25.52 -19.89 -6.98
N LYS A 32 25.38 -18.97 -6.01
CA LYS A 32 24.37 -19.08 -4.96
C LYS A 32 22.95 -18.99 -5.51
N VAL A 33 22.72 -18.17 -6.56
CA VAL A 33 21.41 -18.09 -7.22
C VAL A 33 21.03 -19.43 -7.86
N LYS A 34 21.99 -20.14 -8.47
CA LYS A 34 21.74 -21.49 -9.03
C LYS A 34 21.34 -22.50 -7.96
N ASP A 35 22.02 -22.46 -6.81
CA ASP A 35 21.72 -23.36 -5.70
C ASP A 35 20.36 -23.03 -5.07
N PHE A 36 20.05 -21.73 -4.95
CA PHE A 36 18.74 -21.25 -4.51
C PHE A 36 17.59 -21.77 -5.40
N VAL A 37 17.71 -21.64 -6.72
CA VAL A 37 16.69 -22.13 -7.65
C VAL A 37 16.47 -23.64 -7.50
N LYS A 38 17.54 -24.41 -7.28
CA LYS A 38 17.43 -25.86 -7.06
C LYS A 38 16.77 -26.20 -5.73
N SER A 39 17.11 -25.48 -4.66
CA SER A 39 16.57 -25.73 -3.32
C SER A 39 15.10 -25.30 -3.14
N HIS A 40 14.60 -24.44 -4.02
CA HIS A 40 13.23 -23.91 -3.99
C HIS A 40 12.43 -24.32 -5.25
N SER A 41 12.72 -25.47 -5.83
CA SER A 41 12.05 -25.95 -7.05
C SER A 41 10.56 -26.25 -6.90
N ASP A 42 10.09 -26.42 -5.67
CA ASP A 42 8.68 -26.57 -5.29
C ASP A 42 7.94 -25.21 -5.14
N HIS A 43 8.68 -24.09 -5.24
CA HIS A 43 8.18 -22.71 -5.13
C HIS A 43 8.41 -21.94 -6.43
N GLU A 44 7.99 -22.50 -7.55
CA GLU A 44 8.27 -21.96 -8.89
C GLU A 44 7.75 -20.54 -9.09
N LEU A 45 6.58 -20.20 -8.52
CA LEU A 45 6.00 -18.86 -8.65
C LEU A 45 6.83 -17.80 -7.91
N GLU A 46 7.15 -18.05 -6.65
CA GLU A 46 7.93 -17.13 -5.81
C GLU A 46 9.34 -16.95 -6.34
N VAL A 47 9.97 -18.05 -6.77
CA VAL A 47 11.28 -18.02 -7.44
C VAL A 47 11.18 -17.27 -8.76
N GLY A 48 10.13 -17.50 -9.54
CA GLY A 48 9.88 -16.80 -10.79
C GLY A 48 9.81 -15.29 -10.59
N TRP A 49 9.11 -14.83 -9.57
CA TRP A 49 8.95 -13.42 -9.28
C TRP A 49 10.25 -12.73 -8.81
N VAL A 50 11.11 -13.40 -8.02
CA VAL A 50 12.39 -12.79 -7.64
C VAL A 50 13.40 -12.76 -8.79
N LEU A 51 13.37 -13.74 -9.69
CA LEU A 51 14.24 -13.78 -10.87
C LEU A 51 13.77 -12.81 -11.96
N ASN A 52 12.46 -12.67 -12.13
CA ASN A 52 11.83 -11.85 -13.16
C ASN A 52 10.64 -11.08 -12.55
N PRO A 53 10.87 -10.06 -11.73
CA PRO A 53 9.79 -9.31 -11.07
C PRO A 53 8.82 -8.66 -12.07
N GLU A 54 9.22 -8.54 -13.32
CA GLU A 54 8.39 -8.02 -14.41
C GLU A 54 7.26 -9.00 -14.82
N LEU A 55 7.27 -10.25 -14.33
CA LEU A 55 6.15 -11.19 -14.48
C LEU A 55 4.96 -10.82 -13.60
N LEU A 56 5.18 -10.02 -12.54
CA LEU A 56 4.10 -9.44 -11.77
C LEU A 56 3.32 -8.46 -12.64
N HIS A 57 2.01 -8.40 -12.44
CA HIS A 57 1.12 -7.60 -13.28
C HIS A 57 1.56 -6.14 -13.34
N GLN A 58 1.91 -5.66 -14.54
CA GLN A 58 2.37 -4.28 -14.74
C GLN A 58 1.19 -3.28 -14.75
N ASN A 59 0.00 -3.73 -15.15
CA ASN A 59 -1.23 -2.94 -15.18
C ASN A 59 -2.29 -3.70 -14.38
N ALA A 60 -2.64 -3.18 -13.22
CA ALA A 60 -3.58 -3.81 -12.31
C ALA A 60 -4.95 -3.12 -12.37
N GLY A 61 -5.98 -3.89 -12.72
CA GLY A 61 -7.36 -3.45 -12.63
C GLY A 61 -7.93 -3.55 -11.21
N GLU A 62 -8.93 -2.71 -10.91
CA GLU A 62 -9.59 -2.72 -9.59
C GLU A 62 -10.02 -4.13 -9.17
N ASP A 63 -10.60 -4.90 -10.08
CA ASP A 63 -11.19 -6.22 -9.78
C ASP A 63 -10.15 -7.33 -9.55
N GLU A 64 -8.89 -7.11 -9.91
CA GLU A 64 -7.80 -8.05 -9.63
C GLU A 64 -7.33 -7.96 -8.17
N PHE A 65 -7.37 -6.75 -7.59
CA PHE A 65 -6.79 -6.47 -6.27
C PHE A 65 -7.83 -6.14 -5.21
N ILE A 66 -9.01 -5.68 -5.61
CA ILE A 66 -10.10 -5.34 -4.70
C ILE A 66 -11.27 -6.30 -4.99
N SER A 67 -11.55 -7.20 -4.05
CA SER A 67 -12.69 -8.11 -4.18
C SER A 67 -13.98 -7.34 -4.48
N GLU A 68 -14.88 -7.90 -5.31
CA GLU A 68 -16.18 -7.31 -5.62
C GLU A 68 -17.04 -6.95 -4.40
N LYS A 69 -16.76 -7.59 -3.26
CA LYS A 69 -17.44 -7.31 -1.98
C LYS A 69 -17.01 -6.01 -1.32
N TYR A 70 -15.86 -5.48 -1.72
CA TYR A 70 -15.22 -4.36 -1.05
C TYR A 70 -15.00 -3.19 -1.99
N ASN A 71 -15.19 -2.01 -1.45
CA ASN A 71 -14.83 -0.74 -2.05
C ASN A 71 -13.38 -0.33 -1.69
N VAL A 72 -12.90 -0.86 -0.57
CA VAL A 72 -11.56 -0.60 -0.04
C VAL A 72 -10.95 -1.92 0.38
N SER A 73 -9.69 -2.16 0.03
CA SER A 73 -8.93 -3.35 0.44
C SER A 73 -7.62 -2.93 1.07
N LEU A 74 -7.23 -3.62 2.15
CA LEU A 74 -5.95 -3.41 2.81
C LEU A 74 -5.07 -4.65 2.61
N VAL A 75 -3.85 -4.41 2.11
CA VAL A 75 -2.89 -5.47 1.80
C VAL A 75 -1.56 -5.14 2.46
N LYS A 76 -0.95 -6.12 3.14
CA LYS A 76 0.43 -6.00 3.59
C LYS A 76 1.35 -6.14 2.39
N HIS A 77 2.26 -5.18 2.20
CA HIS A 77 3.30 -5.29 1.18
C HIS A 77 4.40 -6.26 1.67
N PRO A 78 4.76 -7.29 0.89
CA PRO A 78 5.79 -8.25 1.30
C PRO A 78 7.16 -7.60 1.44
N ARG A 79 7.86 -7.91 2.52
CA ARG A 79 9.26 -7.51 2.71
C ARG A 79 10.16 -8.19 1.67
N TYR A 80 11.20 -7.49 1.24
CA TYR A 80 12.22 -7.97 0.30
C TYR A 80 11.71 -8.35 -1.11
N LEU A 81 10.41 -8.15 -1.40
CA LEU A 81 9.90 -8.33 -2.74
C LEU A 81 10.72 -7.44 -3.70
N PRO A 82 11.31 -7.96 -4.78
CA PRO A 82 12.03 -7.15 -5.75
C PRO A 82 11.14 -6.07 -6.35
N VAL A 83 11.71 -4.89 -6.54
CA VAL A 83 10.97 -3.80 -7.16
C VAL A 83 10.52 -4.19 -8.55
N PHE A 84 9.23 -4.11 -8.80
CA PHE A 84 8.65 -4.11 -10.14
C PHE A 84 7.85 -2.82 -10.33
N TYR A 85 7.95 -2.26 -11.51
CA TYR A 85 7.22 -1.04 -11.83
C TYR A 85 5.87 -1.39 -12.42
N HIS A 86 4.83 -0.95 -11.75
CA HIS A 86 3.43 -1.17 -12.14
C HIS A 86 2.62 0.11 -12.06
N GLU A 87 1.44 0.08 -12.64
CA GLU A 87 0.40 1.09 -12.51
C GLU A 87 -0.95 0.41 -12.29
N HIS A 88 -1.89 1.12 -11.72
CA HIS A 88 -3.22 0.63 -11.41
C HIS A 88 -4.27 1.73 -11.64
N ASP A 89 -5.53 1.36 -11.86
CA ASP A 89 -6.63 2.28 -12.18
C ASP A 89 -7.41 2.77 -10.95
N PHE A 90 -6.97 2.39 -9.74
CA PHE A 90 -7.53 2.78 -8.45
C PHE A 90 -6.61 3.75 -7.69
N PHE A 91 -7.11 4.34 -6.59
CA PHE A 91 -6.27 5.10 -5.66
C PHE A 91 -5.59 4.16 -4.67
N GLU A 92 -4.37 4.47 -4.30
CA GLU A 92 -3.62 3.71 -3.31
C GLU A 92 -3.04 4.63 -2.23
N ILE A 93 -3.09 4.18 -0.97
CA ILE A 93 -2.35 4.78 0.13
C ILE A 93 -1.31 3.78 0.59
N ILE A 94 -0.04 4.14 0.48
CA ILE A 94 1.07 3.40 1.08
C ILE A 94 1.29 4.00 2.46
N TYR A 95 1.12 3.20 3.52
CA TYR A 95 1.37 3.62 4.90
C TYR A 95 2.47 2.77 5.52
N VAL A 96 3.47 3.42 6.10
CA VAL A 96 4.55 2.75 6.83
C VAL A 96 4.16 2.65 8.30
N LEU A 97 3.75 1.46 8.74
CA LEU A 97 3.40 1.20 10.13
C LEU A 97 4.64 1.08 11.02
N SER A 98 5.71 0.42 10.52
CA SER A 98 7.03 0.35 11.13
C SER A 98 8.13 0.18 10.09
N GLY A 99 9.38 0.43 10.46
CA GLY A 99 10.54 0.35 9.56
C GLY A 99 10.52 1.42 8.48
N THR A 100 10.99 1.05 7.28
CA THR A 100 11.08 1.95 6.13
C THR A 100 10.71 1.27 4.84
N CYS A 101 10.32 2.06 3.83
CA CYS A 101 10.30 1.61 2.44
C CYS A 101 10.73 2.72 1.50
N THR A 102 11.03 2.34 0.28
CA THR A 102 11.31 3.25 -0.82
C THR A 102 10.21 3.10 -1.87
N ASN A 103 9.56 4.21 -2.24
CA ASN A 103 8.64 4.26 -3.36
C ASN A 103 9.32 4.98 -4.53
N SER A 104 9.56 4.26 -5.61
CA SER A 104 10.29 4.75 -6.78
C SER A 104 9.31 5.07 -7.91
N PHE A 105 9.47 6.26 -8.49
CA PHE A 105 8.77 6.75 -9.66
C PHE A 105 9.75 6.81 -10.85
N ARG A 106 9.27 7.19 -12.02
CA ARG A 106 10.12 7.31 -13.21
C ARG A 106 11.28 8.29 -13.02
N ASP A 107 11.04 9.39 -12.32
CA ASP A 107 11.91 10.57 -12.24
C ASP A 107 12.23 10.99 -10.81
N SER A 108 11.73 10.28 -9.83
CA SER A 108 11.96 10.55 -8.40
C SER A 108 11.86 9.29 -7.56
N THR A 109 12.39 9.38 -6.36
CA THR A 109 12.31 8.29 -5.36
C THR A 109 12.04 8.92 -4.02
N GLU A 110 11.01 8.42 -3.32
CA GLU A 110 10.63 8.85 -1.99
C GLU A 110 10.99 7.76 -0.97
N LYS A 111 11.76 8.15 0.04
CA LYS A 111 12.00 7.28 1.20
C LYS A 111 10.95 7.59 2.26
N LEU A 112 10.18 6.57 2.62
CA LEU A 112 9.13 6.63 3.63
C LEU A 112 9.60 5.93 4.90
N THR A 113 9.28 6.51 6.04
CA THR A 113 9.60 6.00 7.39
C THR A 113 8.31 5.79 8.19
N ALA A 114 8.41 5.13 9.34
CA ALA A 114 7.25 4.90 10.21
C ALA A 114 6.42 6.18 10.43
N GLY A 115 5.11 6.09 10.20
CA GLY A 115 4.17 7.21 10.22
C GLY A 115 4.08 8.01 8.92
N ASP A 116 4.88 7.70 7.90
CA ASP A 116 4.73 8.35 6.60
C ASP A 116 3.63 7.69 5.77
N LEU A 117 2.96 8.51 4.97
CA LEU A 117 1.86 8.12 4.11
C LEU A 117 2.04 8.75 2.73
N CYS A 118 1.95 7.90 1.69
CA CYS A 118 1.96 8.33 0.30
C CYS A 118 0.61 7.99 -0.34
N LEU A 119 -0.17 9.01 -0.71
CA LEU A 119 -1.43 8.86 -1.44
C LEU A 119 -1.16 8.96 -2.93
N LEU A 120 -1.39 7.89 -3.67
CA LEU A 120 -1.15 7.74 -5.10
C LEU A 120 -2.43 7.90 -5.91
N ALA A 121 -2.31 8.61 -7.03
CA ALA A 121 -3.38 8.71 -8.01
C ALA A 121 -3.41 7.47 -8.94
N PRO A 122 -4.56 7.18 -9.57
CA PRO A 122 -4.64 6.17 -10.62
C PRO A 122 -3.67 6.45 -11.78
N ASN A 123 -3.17 5.38 -12.39
CA ASN A 123 -2.24 5.39 -13.53
C ASN A 123 -0.89 6.07 -13.25
N VAL A 124 -0.46 6.06 -12.00
CA VAL A 124 0.90 6.49 -11.62
C VAL A 124 1.82 5.27 -11.59
N ARG A 125 2.79 5.23 -12.52
CA ARG A 125 3.78 4.16 -12.55
C ARG A 125 4.77 4.31 -11.40
N HIS A 126 4.84 3.29 -10.54
CA HIS A 126 5.68 3.29 -9.34
C HIS A 126 6.12 1.87 -8.98
N GLY A 127 7.02 1.77 -7.99
CA GLY A 127 7.46 0.49 -7.43
C GLY A 127 7.92 0.66 -5.99
N ILE A 128 7.53 -0.26 -5.12
CA ILE A 128 7.81 -0.25 -3.68
C ILE A 128 8.92 -1.25 -3.36
N LEU A 129 9.80 -0.88 -2.43
CA LEU A 129 10.83 -1.74 -1.89
C LEU A 129 10.96 -1.56 -0.38
N ALA A 130 10.71 -2.61 0.39
CA ALA A 130 10.93 -2.68 1.83
C ALA A 130 11.95 -3.77 2.13
N VAL A 131 13.14 -3.41 2.65
CA VAL A 131 14.30 -4.33 2.82
C VAL A 131 14.81 -4.38 4.26
N GLU A 132 13.97 -4.03 5.22
CA GLU A 132 14.27 -4.15 6.64
C GLU A 132 13.38 -5.21 7.27
N ASP A 133 13.93 -5.99 8.20
CA ASP A 133 13.24 -7.13 8.83
C ASP A 133 12.03 -6.70 9.67
N ASP A 134 12.00 -5.47 10.15
CA ASP A 134 10.94 -4.85 10.96
C ASP A 134 9.99 -3.94 10.16
N SER A 135 10.17 -3.84 8.84
CA SER A 135 9.26 -3.07 8.00
C SER A 135 7.87 -3.71 7.93
N ILE A 136 6.86 -2.92 8.21
CA ILE A 136 5.45 -3.26 8.00
C ILE A 136 4.83 -2.14 7.17
N ILE A 137 4.51 -2.46 5.93
CA ILE A 137 3.89 -1.53 4.98
C ILE A 137 2.48 -2.01 4.68
N LEU A 138 1.51 -1.13 4.81
CA LEU A 138 0.12 -1.38 4.46
C LEU A 138 -0.28 -0.56 3.25
N ASN A 139 -0.73 -1.24 2.20
CA ASN A 139 -1.31 -0.63 1.03
C ASN A 139 -2.84 -0.63 1.20
N ILE A 140 -3.45 0.55 1.14
CA ILE A 140 -4.90 0.74 1.20
C ILE A 140 -5.35 1.08 -0.22
N LEU A 141 -6.03 0.14 -0.85
CA LEU A 141 -6.50 0.22 -2.22
C LEU A 141 -7.94 0.70 -2.22
N ILE A 142 -8.26 1.74 -2.98
CA ILE A 142 -9.57 2.41 -2.95
C ILE A 142 -10.11 2.48 -4.36
N ARG A 143 -11.26 1.85 -4.63
CA ARG A 143 -11.93 1.92 -5.93
C ARG A 143 -12.18 3.38 -6.32
N ARG A 144 -11.97 3.68 -7.58
CA ARG A 144 -12.18 5.02 -8.12
C ARG A 144 -13.66 5.47 -8.01
N SER A 145 -14.60 4.55 -8.21
CA SER A 145 -16.05 4.81 -8.07
C SER A 145 -16.42 5.18 -6.64
N THR A 146 -15.92 4.40 -5.68
CA THR A 146 -16.18 4.59 -4.25
C THR A 146 -15.68 5.94 -3.75
N PHE A 147 -14.58 6.37 -4.31
CA PHE A 147 -13.99 7.64 -3.96
C PHE A 147 -15.00 8.79 -4.16
N MET A 148 -15.74 8.78 -5.26
CA MET A 148 -16.74 9.80 -5.56
C MET A 148 -17.87 9.82 -4.52
N ASP A 149 -18.34 8.65 -4.12
CA ASP A 149 -19.50 8.52 -3.22
C ASP A 149 -19.14 8.92 -1.77
N ILE A 150 -17.96 8.52 -1.31
CA ILE A 150 -17.48 8.80 0.06
C ILE A 150 -17.05 10.26 0.22
N PHE A 151 -16.41 10.83 -0.80
CA PHE A 151 -15.73 12.12 -0.67
C PHE A 151 -16.50 13.30 -1.24
N TYR A 152 -17.64 13.12 -1.89
CA TYR A 152 -18.41 14.23 -2.45
C TYR A 152 -18.69 15.35 -1.42
N ASN A 153 -18.95 14.99 -0.18
CA ASN A 153 -19.16 15.95 0.91
C ASN A 153 -17.86 16.52 1.51
N THR A 154 -16.77 15.77 1.49
CA THR A 154 -15.46 16.18 2.03
C THR A 154 -14.70 17.07 1.04
N VAL A 155 -15.00 16.95 -0.26
CA VAL A 155 -14.39 17.72 -1.36
C VAL A 155 -14.86 19.19 -1.40
N ARG A 156 -15.91 19.58 -0.65
CA ARG A 156 -16.37 20.97 -0.58
C ARG A 156 -15.36 21.94 0.02
N ASP A 157 -14.50 21.45 0.90
CA ASP A 157 -13.45 22.26 1.50
C ASP A 157 -12.24 22.33 0.57
N LYS A 158 -11.73 23.54 0.31
CA LYS A 158 -10.53 23.76 -0.51
C LYS A 158 -9.28 23.31 0.25
N THR A 159 -9.07 22.00 0.34
CA THR A 159 -7.90 21.38 0.99
C THR A 159 -6.96 20.77 -0.04
N GLN A 160 -5.72 20.47 0.36
CA GLN A 160 -4.76 19.79 -0.50
C GLN A 160 -5.29 18.43 -0.97
N ILE A 161 -5.96 17.70 -0.08
CA ILE A 161 -6.55 16.37 -0.38
C ILE A 161 -7.70 16.52 -1.37
N SER A 162 -8.62 17.47 -1.14
CA SER A 162 -9.72 17.71 -2.08
C SER A 162 -9.21 18.14 -3.46
N GLY A 163 -8.19 19.00 -3.50
CA GLY A 163 -7.53 19.42 -4.76
C GLY A 163 -6.90 18.24 -5.51
N PHE A 164 -6.25 17.33 -4.80
CA PHE A 164 -5.69 16.11 -5.37
C PHE A 164 -6.76 15.26 -6.06
N PHE A 165 -7.86 15.02 -5.42
CA PHE A 165 -8.91 14.16 -5.96
C PHE A 165 -9.69 14.81 -7.09
N VAL A 166 -10.12 16.07 -6.93
CA VAL A 166 -10.78 16.82 -8.00
C VAL A 166 -9.87 16.94 -9.23
N GLY A 167 -8.58 17.24 -9.00
CA GLY A 167 -7.58 17.31 -10.06
C GLY A 167 -7.46 16.00 -10.83
N ASN A 168 -7.35 14.87 -10.14
CA ASN A 168 -7.17 13.58 -10.78
C ASN A 168 -8.43 13.01 -11.45
N LEU A 169 -9.61 13.40 -10.99
CA LEU A 169 -10.87 12.93 -11.57
C LEU A 169 -11.35 13.80 -12.74
N TYR A 170 -11.14 15.11 -12.69
CA TYR A 170 -11.77 16.06 -13.61
C TYR A 170 -10.82 17.01 -14.33
N SER A 171 -9.55 17.14 -13.91
CA SER A 171 -8.59 18.06 -14.52
C SER A 171 -7.64 17.36 -15.49
N ARG A 172 -7.04 18.15 -16.41
CA ARG A 172 -5.93 17.72 -17.25
C ARG A 172 -4.59 17.75 -16.49
N GLU A 173 -4.46 18.63 -15.50
CA GLU A 173 -3.29 18.71 -14.63
C GLU A 173 -3.48 17.73 -13.47
N LYS A 174 -2.71 16.65 -13.48
CA LYS A 174 -2.80 15.58 -12.49
C LYS A 174 -1.67 15.71 -11.49
N ILE A 175 -2.02 15.64 -10.21
CA ILE A 175 -1.05 15.47 -9.11
C ILE A 175 -0.80 13.98 -8.97
N ARG A 176 0.44 13.53 -9.15
CA ARG A 176 0.77 12.09 -9.11
C ARG A 176 0.59 11.48 -7.73
N TYR A 177 1.06 12.17 -6.70
CA TYR A 177 0.97 11.70 -5.31
C TYR A 177 1.00 12.86 -4.32
N LEU A 178 0.54 12.60 -3.10
CA LEU A 178 0.72 13.47 -1.94
C LEU A 178 1.46 12.70 -0.84
N LEU A 179 2.39 13.40 -0.16
CA LEU A 179 3.11 12.88 0.99
C LEU A 179 2.62 13.55 2.27
N PHE A 180 2.40 12.72 3.29
CA PHE A 180 2.08 13.17 4.63
C PHE A 180 3.03 12.50 5.62
N HIS A 181 3.66 13.32 6.47
CA HIS A 181 4.54 12.86 7.54
C HIS A 181 3.76 12.90 8.85
N THR A 182 3.02 11.83 9.14
CA THR A 182 2.15 11.79 10.32
C THR A 182 2.91 11.39 11.59
N LYS A 183 4.13 10.90 11.46
CA LYS A 183 5.00 10.51 12.59
C LYS A 183 4.26 9.55 13.54
N ASP A 184 4.25 9.89 14.82
CA ASP A 184 3.63 9.11 15.89
C ASP A 184 2.14 9.47 16.10
N ASP A 185 1.45 10.00 15.07
CA ASP A 185 0.03 10.31 15.20
C ASP A 185 -0.80 9.03 15.35
N ILE A 186 -1.08 8.71 16.62
CA ILE A 186 -1.80 7.51 17.01
C ILE A 186 -3.23 7.47 16.46
N VAL A 187 -3.84 8.63 16.17
CA VAL A 187 -5.20 8.71 15.63
C VAL A 187 -5.20 8.21 14.19
N ILE A 188 -4.27 8.69 13.37
CA ILE A 188 -4.12 8.25 11.98
C ILE A 188 -3.79 6.75 11.93
N ARG A 189 -2.82 6.31 12.74
CA ARG A 189 -2.45 4.89 12.84
C ARG A 189 -3.63 4.00 13.21
N ASN A 190 -4.42 4.42 14.20
CA ASN A 190 -5.54 3.62 14.69
C ASN A 190 -6.64 3.47 13.66
N TYR A 191 -6.97 4.51 12.85
CA TYR A 191 -7.94 4.37 11.76
C TYR A 191 -7.49 3.31 10.74
N ILE A 192 -6.20 3.26 10.40
CA ILE A 192 -5.67 2.27 9.47
C ILE A 192 -5.76 0.85 10.06
N LEU A 193 -5.39 0.68 11.32
CA LEU A 193 -5.51 -0.60 12.02
C LEU A 193 -6.98 -1.03 12.21
N ASP A 194 -7.89 -0.08 12.42
CA ASP A 194 -9.32 -0.37 12.53
C ASP A 194 -9.90 -0.85 11.19
N MET A 195 -9.52 -0.23 10.05
CA MET A 195 -9.90 -0.71 8.72
C MET A 195 -9.35 -2.12 8.47
N TYR A 196 -8.08 -2.38 8.80
CA TYR A 196 -7.47 -3.70 8.65
C TYR A 196 -8.17 -4.76 9.51
N ARG A 197 -8.46 -4.44 10.78
CA ARG A 197 -9.20 -5.31 11.68
C ARG A 197 -10.60 -5.64 11.16
N GLU A 198 -11.28 -4.63 10.63
CA GLU A 198 -12.64 -4.79 10.09
C GLU A 198 -12.64 -5.66 8.82
N GLN A 199 -11.67 -5.49 7.94
CA GLN A 199 -11.52 -6.36 6.77
C GLN A 199 -11.35 -7.83 7.16
N LYS A 200 -10.68 -8.12 8.29
CA LYS A 200 -10.54 -9.50 8.82
C LYS A 200 -11.84 -10.04 9.40
N THR A 201 -12.72 -9.20 9.92
CA THR A 201 -14.05 -9.60 10.40
C THR A 201 -14.90 -10.12 9.23
N SER A 202 -14.85 -9.45 8.10
CA SER A 202 -15.37 -9.90 6.80
C SER A 202 -16.85 -10.34 6.83
N ASP A 203 -17.70 -9.60 7.54
CA ASP A 203 -19.14 -9.80 7.54
C ASP A 203 -19.86 -8.90 6.52
N SER A 204 -21.19 -8.95 6.49
CA SER A 204 -22.02 -8.16 5.56
C SER A 204 -21.99 -6.65 5.80
N PHE A 205 -21.45 -6.19 6.91
CA PHE A 205 -21.32 -4.76 7.28
C PHE A 205 -19.92 -4.22 7.08
N SER A 206 -18.92 -5.10 6.95
CA SER A 206 -17.50 -4.74 6.98
C SER A 206 -17.14 -3.70 5.92
N ASP A 207 -17.63 -3.81 4.69
CA ASP A 207 -17.34 -2.82 3.64
C ASP A 207 -17.84 -1.41 4.05
N ARG A 208 -19.06 -1.31 4.58
CA ARG A 208 -19.63 -0.02 5.03
C ARG A 208 -18.87 0.58 6.19
N ILE A 209 -18.44 -0.26 7.12
CA ILE A 209 -17.65 0.16 8.27
C ILE A 209 -16.29 0.66 7.80
N ILE A 210 -15.59 -0.06 6.92
CA ILE A 210 -14.31 0.37 6.34
C ILE A 210 -14.46 1.70 5.62
N CYS A 211 -15.49 1.88 4.78
CA CYS A 211 -15.76 3.13 4.09
C CYS A 211 -16.02 4.30 5.05
N SER A 212 -16.71 4.04 6.16
CA SER A 212 -16.97 5.06 7.19
C SER A 212 -15.69 5.45 7.93
N ILE A 213 -14.85 4.47 8.28
CA ILE A 213 -13.55 4.71 8.92
C ILE A 213 -12.64 5.48 7.96
N LEU A 214 -12.61 5.14 6.67
CA LEU A 214 -11.82 5.84 5.66
C LEU A 214 -12.25 7.30 5.53
N THR A 215 -13.55 7.59 5.62
CA THR A 215 -14.07 8.96 5.63
C THR A 215 -13.52 9.75 6.81
N LEU A 216 -13.61 9.19 8.03
CA LEU A 216 -13.07 9.81 9.24
C LEU A 216 -11.55 9.98 9.16
N PHE A 217 -10.85 8.98 8.64
CA PHE A 217 -9.42 9.03 8.40
C PHE A 217 -9.02 10.24 7.55
N PHE A 218 -9.68 10.49 6.42
CA PHE A 218 -9.35 11.63 5.56
C PHE A 218 -9.71 12.97 6.18
N VAL A 219 -10.80 13.05 6.96
CA VAL A 219 -11.15 14.25 7.72
C VAL A 219 -10.05 14.56 8.75
N GLU A 220 -9.63 13.59 9.53
CA GLU A 220 -8.59 13.77 10.54
C GLU A 220 -7.21 14.02 9.91
N LEU A 221 -6.87 13.32 8.82
CA LEU A 221 -5.62 13.57 8.07
C LEU A 221 -5.59 15.03 7.57
N THR A 222 -6.69 15.51 7.01
CA THR A 222 -6.80 16.91 6.56
C THR A 222 -6.68 17.90 7.71
N ARG A 223 -7.38 17.65 8.83
CA ARG A 223 -7.39 18.52 10.01
C ARG A 223 -6.01 18.64 10.66
N ARG A 224 -5.27 17.53 10.76
CA ARG A 224 -4.01 17.43 11.49
C ARG A 224 -2.80 17.71 10.65
N HIS A 225 -2.83 17.28 9.39
CA HIS A 225 -1.66 17.27 8.50
C HIS A 225 -1.89 17.96 7.17
N GLY A 226 -3.11 18.42 6.86
CA GLY A 226 -3.41 19.20 5.66
C GLY A 226 -2.71 20.56 5.73
N LYS A 227 -1.96 20.94 4.69
CA LYS A 227 -1.45 22.32 4.56
C LYS A 227 -2.65 23.23 4.28
N LYS A 228 -2.76 24.32 5.04
CA LYS A 228 -3.70 25.41 4.76
C LYS A 228 -3.27 26.18 3.53
#